data_31e5955d7acb24a2ad4acec235defd54
#
_entry.id   31e5955d7acb24a2ad4acec235defd54
#
_cell.length_a   1.000
_cell.length_b   1.000
_cell.length_c   1.000
_cell.angle_alpha   90.00
_cell.angle_beta   90.00
_cell.angle_gamma   90.00
#
_symmetry.space_group_name_H-M   'P 1'
#
loop_
_entity.id
_entity.type
_entity.pdbx_description
1 polymer ?
#
loop_
_entity_poly.entity_id
_entity_poly.type
_entity_poly.pdbx_seq_one_letter_code
_entity_poly.pdbx_strand_id
1 'polypeptide(L)'
;MTGNEELRQQLVSKKAELNARLERITANLRRGYDADSKERAKELEDSDVVDALGNEARDEIAKISAALQRFEEGNFGLCIACGAEIAPQRIAAYPYADECIDCAEDDERRHARQ
;
A
#
# COMPACT_ATOMS: atom_id res chain seq x y z
N MET A 1 -15.50 -19.18 -4.80
CA MET A 1 -14.11 -19.39 -5.12
C MET A 1 -13.23 -19.03 -3.95
N THR A 2 -12.70 -20.10 -3.37
CA THR A 2 -11.99 -20.05 -2.11
C THR A 2 -10.69 -19.24 -2.15
N GLY A 3 -9.99 -19.23 -3.29
CA GLY A 3 -8.72 -18.53 -3.42
C GLY A 3 -8.82 -17.00 -3.31
N ASN A 4 -9.89 -16.42 -3.83
CA ASN A 4 -10.11 -14.97 -3.77
C ASN A 4 -10.46 -14.51 -2.37
N GLU A 5 -11.23 -15.31 -1.63
CA GLU A 5 -11.59 -14.98 -0.25
C GLU A 5 -10.37 -15.04 0.67
N GLU A 6 -9.51 -16.06 0.50
CA GLU A 6 -8.25 -16.14 1.23
C GLU A 6 -7.36 -14.94 0.96
N LEU A 7 -7.27 -14.56 -0.31
CA LEU A 7 -6.47 -13.42 -0.74
C LEU A 7 -7.02 -12.12 -0.14
N ARG A 8 -8.34 -11.95 -0.13
CA ARG A 8 -8.99 -10.80 0.51
C ARG A 8 -8.64 -10.73 1.99
N GLN A 9 -8.72 -11.87 2.68
CA GLN A 9 -8.38 -11.92 4.11
C GLN A 9 -6.90 -11.60 4.36
N GLN A 10 -6.02 -12.08 3.49
CA GLN A 10 -4.60 -11.74 3.58
C GLN A 10 -4.37 -10.23 3.42
N LEU A 11 -5.09 -9.61 2.51
CA LEU A 11 -4.99 -8.16 2.30
C LEU A 11 -5.53 -7.38 3.50
N VAL A 12 -6.65 -7.82 4.07
CA VAL A 12 -7.21 -7.19 5.28
C VAL A 12 -6.20 -7.28 6.44
N SER A 13 -5.61 -8.47 6.64
CA SER A 13 -4.61 -8.67 7.68
C SER A 13 -3.37 -7.81 7.46
N LYS A 14 -2.91 -7.75 6.22
CA LYS A 14 -1.74 -6.94 5.86
C LYS A 14 -1.99 -5.46 6.11
N LYS A 15 -3.17 -4.97 5.76
CA LYS A 15 -3.57 -3.59 6.02
C LYS A 15 -3.55 -3.28 7.51
N ALA A 16 -4.09 -4.18 8.33
CA ALA A 16 -4.10 -4.01 9.77
C ALA A 16 -2.68 -3.98 10.34
N GLU A 17 -1.80 -4.85 9.85
CA GLU A 17 -0.38 -4.86 10.23
C GLU A 17 0.31 -3.55 9.91
N LEU A 18 0.08 -3.04 8.70
CA LEU A 18 0.70 -1.80 8.24
C LEU A 18 0.20 -0.59 9.05
N ASN A 19 -1.09 -0.55 9.35
CA ASN A 19 -1.65 0.49 10.19
C ASN A 19 -1.05 0.46 11.60
N ALA A 20 -0.92 -0.74 12.19
CA ALA A 20 -0.32 -0.90 13.51
C ALA A 20 1.15 -0.49 13.50
N ARG A 21 1.87 -0.85 12.44
CA ARG A 21 3.28 -0.46 12.28
C ARG A 21 3.42 1.05 12.18
N LEU A 22 2.55 1.69 11.40
CA LEU A 22 2.55 3.14 11.25
C LEU A 22 2.29 3.84 12.58
N GLU A 23 1.33 3.34 13.35
CA GLU A 23 1.03 3.87 14.68
C GLU A 23 2.23 3.72 15.62
N ARG A 24 2.91 2.56 15.58
CA ARG A 24 4.09 2.32 16.42
C ARG A 24 5.24 3.25 16.06
N ILE A 25 5.48 3.47 14.77
CA ILE A 25 6.52 4.40 14.31
C ILE A 25 6.24 5.79 14.85
N THR A 26 5.02 6.26 14.70
CA THR A 26 4.60 7.59 15.16
C THR A 26 4.67 7.69 16.70
N ALA A 27 4.17 6.68 17.39
CA ALA A 27 4.16 6.67 18.85
C ALA A 27 5.58 6.60 19.44
N ASN A 28 6.45 5.77 18.86
CA ASN A 28 7.84 5.65 19.34
C ASN A 28 8.61 6.95 19.16
N LEU A 29 8.37 7.63 18.07
CA LEU A 29 9.00 8.92 17.81
C LEU A 29 8.52 9.98 18.79
N ARG A 30 7.24 10.00 19.10
CA ARG A 30 6.68 10.91 20.11
C ARG A 30 7.24 10.62 21.50
N ARG A 31 7.36 9.36 21.87
CA ARG A 31 7.90 8.96 23.18
C ARG A 31 9.36 9.33 23.36
N GLY A 32 10.17 9.17 22.33
CA GLY A 32 11.59 9.49 22.39
C GLY A 32 11.86 10.97 22.63
N TYR A 33 10.87 11.80 22.41
CA TYR A 33 11.03 13.26 22.47
C TYR A 33 10.10 13.96 23.44
N ASP A 34 9.34 13.18 24.20
CA ASP A 34 8.30 13.67 25.10
C ASP A 34 8.86 14.52 26.25
N ALA A 35 10.13 14.37 26.54
CA ALA A 35 10.74 15.03 27.68
C ALA A 35 11.18 16.46 27.38
N ASP A 36 11.30 16.88 26.12
CA ASP A 36 12.09 18.07 25.88
C ASP A 36 11.47 19.24 25.14
N SER A 37 10.42 19.09 24.43
CA SER A 37 9.62 20.21 23.95
C SER A 37 8.69 19.85 22.80
N LYS A 38 7.58 20.57 22.72
CA LYS A 38 6.64 20.49 21.62
C LYS A 38 7.29 20.83 20.28
N GLU A 39 8.38 21.60 20.30
CA GLU A 39 9.11 21.97 19.08
C GLU A 39 9.87 20.80 18.47
N ARG A 40 10.49 19.94 19.30
CA ARG A 40 11.20 18.75 18.82
C ARG A 40 10.25 17.71 18.27
N ALA A 41 9.09 17.55 18.91
CA ALA A 41 8.07 16.64 18.39
C ALA A 41 7.59 17.08 17.02
N LYS A 42 7.48 18.38 16.80
CA LYS A 42 7.08 18.95 15.53
C LYS A 42 8.17 18.80 14.46
N GLU A 43 9.43 19.02 14.82
CA GLU A 43 10.57 18.80 13.94
C GLU A 43 10.69 17.36 13.49
N LEU A 44 10.34 16.41 14.36
CA LEU A 44 10.38 14.99 14.05
C LEU A 44 9.23 14.54 13.19
N GLU A 45 8.05 15.11 13.38
CA GLU A 45 6.93 14.88 12.49
C GLU A 45 7.24 15.32 11.06
N ASP A 46 8.10 16.33 10.94
CA ASP A 46 8.54 16.87 9.65
C ASP A 46 9.88 16.27 9.18
N SER A 47 10.46 15.30 9.91
CA SER A 47 11.75 14.74 9.51
C SER A 47 11.62 13.81 8.30
N ASP A 48 12.60 13.86 7.40
CA ASP A 48 12.64 13.06 6.19
C ASP A 48 12.56 11.55 6.49
N VAL A 49 13.11 11.12 7.60
CA VAL A 49 13.11 9.69 8.00
C VAL A 49 11.69 9.23 8.33
N VAL A 50 10.96 10.03 9.12
CA VAL A 50 9.56 9.72 9.47
C VAL A 50 8.69 9.73 8.24
N ASP A 51 8.87 10.72 7.37
CA ASP A 51 8.12 10.85 6.13
C ASP A 51 8.39 9.67 5.20
N ALA A 52 9.63 9.25 5.05
CA ALA A 52 9.99 8.13 4.19
C ALA A 52 9.34 6.83 4.66
N LEU A 53 9.47 6.50 5.95
CA LEU A 53 8.88 5.27 6.51
C LEU A 53 7.36 5.32 6.52
N GLY A 54 6.81 6.47 6.90
CA GLY A 54 5.36 6.67 6.91
C GLY A 54 4.76 6.65 5.52
N ASN A 55 5.40 7.28 4.54
CA ASN A 55 4.91 7.32 3.17
C ASN A 55 4.92 5.94 2.53
N GLU A 56 5.95 5.13 2.77
CA GLU A 56 6.02 3.77 2.28
C GLU A 56 4.83 2.94 2.78
N ALA A 57 4.57 3.00 4.09
CA ALA A 57 3.44 2.29 4.68
C ALA A 57 2.10 2.82 4.16
N ARG A 58 1.95 4.12 4.05
CA ARG A 58 0.73 4.75 3.54
C ARG A 58 0.45 4.39 2.09
N ASP A 59 1.48 4.35 1.25
CA ASP A 59 1.35 3.94 -0.15
C ASP A 59 0.87 2.51 -0.26
N GLU A 60 1.45 1.61 0.53
CA GLU A 60 1.04 0.21 0.52
C GLU A 60 -0.39 0.04 1.04
N ILE A 61 -0.75 0.75 2.10
CA ILE A 61 -2.11 0.75 2.64
C ILE A 61 -3.10 1.23 1.57
N ALA A 62 -2.76 2.29 0.83
CA ALA A 62 -3.61 2.81 -0.23
C ALA A 62 -3.81 1.78 -1.35
N LYS A 63 -2.76 1.08 -1.75
CA LYS A 63 -2.84 0.02 -2.76
C LYS A 63 -3.71 -1.15 -2.30
N ILE A 64 -3.54 -1.55 -1.05
CA ILE A 64 -4.34 -2.64 -0.46
C ILE A 64 -5.81 -2.20 -0.37
N SER A 65 -6.07 -0.98 0.07
CA SER A 65 -7.43 -0.44 0.16
C SER A 65 -8.12 -0.42 -1.20
N ALA A 66 -7.40 -0.01 -2.24
CA ALA A 66 -7.93 -0.04 -3.60
C ALA A 66 -8.24 -1.45 -4.07
N ALA A 67 -7.38 -2.43 -3.74
CA ALA A 67 -7.62 -3.83 -4.06
C ALA A 67 -8.86 -4.37 -3.35
N LEU A 68 -9.03 -4.03 -2.08
CA LEU A 68 -10.21 -4.43 -1.31
C LEU A 68 -11.49 -3.82 -1.89
N GLN A 69 -11.42 -2.58 -2.35
CA GLN A 69 -12.54 -1.92 -3.02
C GLN A 69 -12.93 -2.69 -4.29
N ARG A 70 -11.96 -3.16 -5.06
CA ARG A 70 -12.22 -3.95 -6.28
C ARG A 70 -12.89 -5.28 -5.96
N PHE A 71 -12.57 -5.91 -4.82
CA PHE A 71 -13.28 -7.10 -4.36
C PHE A 71 -14.77 -6.80 -4.14
N GLU A 72 -15.08 -5.68 -3.51
CA GLU A 72 -16.47 -5.28 -3.27
C GLU A 72 -17.21 -4.96 -4.55
N GLU A 73 -16.53 -4.37 -5.52
CA GLU A 73 -17.11 -4.03 -6.83
C GLU A 73 -17.21 -5.25 -7.77
N GLY A 74 -16.58 -6.36 -7.42
CA GLY A 74 -16.61 -7.58 -8.21
C GLY A 74 -15.67 -7.58 -9.40
N ASN A 75 -14.71 -6.66 -9.45
CA ASN A 75 -13.76 -6.55 -10.55
C ASN A 75 -12.31 -6.79 -10.15
N PHE A 76 -12.09 -7.40 -8.98
CA PHE A 76 -10.75 -7.79 -8.56
C PHE A 76 -10.15 -8.80 -9.56
N GLY A 77 -8.88 -8.62 -9.88
CA GLY A 77 -8.20 -9.48 -10.84
C GLY A 77 -8.32 -9.03 -12.29
N LEU A 78 -9.01 -7.92 -12.52
CA LEU A 78 -9.11 -7.33 -13.86
C LEU A 78 -8.22 -6.08 -13.93
N CYS A 79 -7.56 -5.93 -15.08
CA CYS A 79 -6.72 -4.76 -15.32
C CYS A 79 -7.58 -3.49 -15.40
N ILE A 80 -7.22 -2.47 -14.65
CA ILE A 80 -7.97 -1.20 -14.65
C ILE A 80 -7.78 -0.42 -15.97
N ALA A 81 -6.69 -0.70 -16.69
CA ALA A 81 -6.38 0.02 -17.93
C ALA A 81 -7.02 -0.61 -19.18
N CYS A 82 -7.02 -1.93 -19.28
CA CYS A 82 -7.53 -2.61 -20.48
C CYS A 82 -8.69 -3.58 -20.23
N GLY A 83 -9.02 -3.87 -18.98
CA GLY A 83 -10.12 -4.75 -18.63
C GLY A 83 -9.83 -6.24 -18.76
N ALA A 84 -8.62 -6.62 -19.19
CA ALA A 84 -8.23 -8.01 -19.30
C ALA A 84 -7.95 -8.63 -17.93
N GLU A 85 -8.03 -9.95 -17.84
CA GLU A 85 -7.69 -10.64 -16.61
C GLU A 85 -6.19 -10.52 -16.32
N ILE A 86 -5.86 -10.21 -15.08
CA ILE A 86 -4.47 -10.21 -14.62
C ILE A 86 -4.08 -11.67 -14.37
N ALA A 87 -2.88 -12.07 -14.84
CA ALA A 87 -2.42 -13.44 -14.67
C ALA A 87 -2.43 -13.84 -13.19
N PRO A 88 -2.92 -15.06 -12.85
CA PRO A 88 -2.95 -15.51 -11.46
C PRO A 88 -1.59 -15.51 -10.80
N GLN A 89 -0.53 -15.79 -11.54
CA GLN A 89 0.84 -15.78 -11.04
C GLN A 89 1.27 -14.38 -10.62
N ARG A 90 0.84 -13.37 -11.35
CA ARG A 90 1.12 -11.98 -11.01
C ARG A 90 0.38 -11.57 -9.73
N ILE A 91 -0.88 -11.99 -9.61
CA ILE A 91 -1.67 -11.73 -8.40
C ILE A 91 -1.09 -12.44 -7.19
N ALA A 92 -0.61 -13.68 -7.36
CA ALA A 92 0.02 -14.43 -6.27
C ALA A 92 1.30 -13.73 -5.77
N ALA A 93 2.08 -13.17 -6.69
CA ALA A 93 3.31 -12.47 -6.35
C ALA A 93 3.05 -11.04 -5.84
N TYR A 94 1.97 -10.42 -6.31
CA TYR A 94 1.65 -9.03 -6.01
C TYR A 94 0.13 -8.91 -5.85
N PRO A 95 -0.40 -9.19 -4.63
CA PRO A 95 -1.86 -9.31 -4.44
C PRO A 95 -2.67 -8.05 -4.72
N TYR A 96 -2.07 -6.90 -4.68
CA TYR A 96 -2.77 -5.64 -4.99
C TYR A 96 -2.44 -5.12 -6.39
N ALA A 97 -2.01 -6.00 -7.30
CA ALA A 97 -1.81 -5.65 -8.70
C ALA A 97 -3.14 -5.21 -9.33
N ASP A 98 -3.14 -4.07 -9.98
CA ASP A 98 -4.32 -3.49 -10.62
C ASP A 98 -4.19 -3.42 -12.14
N GLU A 99 -3.02 -3.77 -12.67
CA GLU A 99 -2.74 -3.77 -14.10
C GLU A 99 -2.13 -5.09 -14.53
N CYS A 100 -2.44 -5.51 -15.76
CA CYS A 100 -1.74 -6.65 -16.37
C CYS A 100 -0.29 -6.24 -16.65
N ILE A 101 0.56 -7.24 -16.90
CA ILE A 101 2.00 -6.98 -17.10
C ILE A 101 2.25 -6.01 -18.28
N ASP A 102 1.46 -6.14 -19.34
CA ASP A 102 1.62 -5.30 -20.53
C ASP A 102 1.30 -3.84 -20.23
N CYS A 103 0.21 -3.57 -19.52
CA CYS A 103 -0.16 -2.21 -19.14
C CYS A 103 0.80 -1.62 -18.12
N ALA A 104 1.28 -2.43 -17.19
CA ALA A 104 2.26 -1.98 -16.20
C ALA A 104 3.57 -1.60 -16.87
N GLU A 105 4.03 -2.38 -17.85
CA GLU A 105 5.23 -2.06 -18.62
C GLU A 105 5.05 -0.78 -19.43
N ASP A 106 3.88 -0.58 -20.03
CA ASP A 106 3.58 0.64 -20.77
C ASP A 106 3.63 1.87 -19.85
N ASP A 107 3.08 1.77 -18.66
CA ASP A 107 3.11 2.86 -17.69
C ASP A 107 4.54 3.19 -17.26
N GLU A 108 5.36 2.18 -17.03
CA GLU A 108 6.77 2.38 -16.71
C GLU A 108 7.51 3.09 -17.83
N ARG A 109 7.26 2.71 -19.08
CA ARG A 109 7.86 3.37 -20.24
C ARG A 109 7.45 4.83 -20.34
N ARG A 110 6.19 5.14 -20.09
CA ARG A 110 5.70 6.52 -20.10
C ARG A 110 6.36 7.34 -19.01
N HIS A 111 6.51 6.79 -17.82
CA HIS A 111 7.17 7.47 -16.71
C HIS A 111 8.66 7.68 -16.97
N ALA A 112 9.30 6.72 -17.62
CA ALA A 112 10.72 6.82 -17.96
C ALA A 112 11.01 7.91 -19.00
N ARG A 113 10.01 8.27 -19.82
CA ARG A 113 10.16 9.31 -20.85
C ARG A 113 9.93 10.73 -20.32
N GLN A 114 9.39 10.83 -19.14
CA GLN A 114 9.21 12.11 -18.48
C GLN A 114 10.41 12.41 -17.58
#